data_aad8c6a8c34aa1ac71f4af5c98ed5f83
#
_entry.id   aad8c6a8c34aa1ac71f4af5c98ed5f83
#
_cell.length_a   1.000
_cell.length_b   1.000
_cell.length_c   1.000
_cell.angle_alpha   90.00
_cell.angle_beta   90.00
_cell.angle_gamma   90.00
#
_symmetry.space_group_name_H-M   'P 1'
#
loop_
_entity.id
_entity.type
_entity.pdbx_description
1 polymer ?
#
loop_
_entity_poly.entity_id
_entity_poly.type
_entity_poly.pdbx_seq_one_letter_code
_entity_poly.pdbx_strand_id
1 'polypeptide(L)'
;MQAEEYNRRGKELVDYITQYLCSIRERRVIPDVKPGYMRELLPDAAPTEAEDWESIFNDIEKVIMPGASSPACTELEMNMLDWLCKALGLPSFFLHYHPDSRGGGVLQSTVSESTLVALLAARKDKILQLRAEVDQDVDDSVLNSRLVAYASDQAHSSVEKAGMVSLVKIRFLPTDEQLSLRGDTLKQAIQEDRMRGLVPFMLCATLGSTGVCAFDNLSELGPVCAEEGVWLHVDAAYAGSAYICPELRWSLEGIEYAHSFVFNPAKWLMVSFDCTAFWVKDKYKLQQTFTVDPLYLRHENSQAATDYMHWQIPLSRRFRSLKLWFVMRSFGLKNIQAHIRHVSGIHLLESQIRRDPNFEVPVERHLGLVVFCLKVCNTNLLTRSGKMYLIPADIRTKRIIRFTVTSQVWKHFLKGCLLEQTMGCERNAPQV
;
A
#
# COMPACT_ATOMS: atom_id res chain seq x y z
N MET A 1 -4.35 -12.30 -20.81
CA MET A 1 -3.57 -12.31 -22.07
C MET A 1 -3.29 -13.77 -22.41
N GLN A 2 -3.56 -14.18 -23.64
CA GLN A 2 -3.29 -15.53 -24.12
C GLN A 2 -1.79 -15.66 -24.46
N ALA A 3 -1.29 -16.90 -24.49
CA ALA A 3 0.15 -17.16 -24.69
C ALA A 3 0.68 -16.62 -26.02
N GLU A 4 -0.11 -16.77 -27.08
CA GLU A 4 0.23 -16.28 -28.41
C GLU A 4 0.30 -14.75 -28.47
N GLU A 5 -0.64 -14.07 -27.81
CA GLU A 5 -0.63 -12.62 -27.71
C GLU A 5 0.57 -12.13 -26.91
N TYR A 6 0.86 -12.76 -25.79
CA TYR A 6 2.04 -12.42 -24.97
C TYR A 6 3.33 -12.53 -25.78
N ASN A 7 3.47 -13.62 -26.56
CA ASN A 7 4.65 -13.85 -27.40
C ASN A 7 4.76 -12.77 -28.49
N ARG A 8 3.66 -12.43 -29.17
CA ARG A 8 3.61 -11.40 -30.22
C ARG A 8 4.00 -10.03 -29.66
N ARG A 9 3.37 -9.59 -28.56
CA ARG A 9 3.64 -8.30 -27.92
C ARG A 9 5.06 -8.21 -27.35
N GLY A 10 5.57 -9.32 -26.82
CA GLY A 10 6.97 -9.41 -26.38
C GLY A 10 7.97 -9.18 -27.52
N LYS A 11 7.71 -9.72 -28.69
CA LYS A 11 8.56 -9.48 -29.89
C LYS A 11 8.47 -8.04 -30.36
N GLU A 12 7.28 -7.45 -30.45
CA GLU A 12 7.07 -6.04 -30.80
C GLU A 12 7.87 -5.11 -29.84
N LEU A 13 7.87 -5.41 -28.55
CA LEU A 13 8.64 -4.66 -27.56
C LEU A 13 10.15 -4.80 -27.76
N VAL A 14 10.63 -6.01 -28.05
CA VAL A 14 12.06 -6.26 -28.34
C VAL A 14 12.51 -5.48 -29.59
N ASP A 15 11.69 -5.50 -30.63
CA ASP A 15 11.97 -4.77 -31.89
C ASP A 15 12.00 -3.26 -31.63
N TYR A 16 11.04 -2.73 -30.86
CA TYR A 16 11.02 -1.32 -30.45
C TYR A 16 12.29 -0.91 -29.68
N ILE A 17 12.70 -1.71 -28.68
CA ILE A 17 13.91 -1.44 -27.89
C ILE A 17 15.13 -1.47 -28.80
N THR A 18 15.20 -2.43 -29.71
CA THR A 18 16.31 -2.55 -30.68
C THR A 18 16.42 -1.32 -31.57
N GLN A 19 15.30 -0.85 -32.12
CA GLN A 19 15.25 0.37 -32.94
C GLN A 19 15.65 1.60 -32.13
N TYR A 20 15.15 1.71 -30.89
CA TYR A 20 15.54 2.80 -29.99
C TYR A 20 17.05 2.84 -29.76
N LEU A 21 17.68 1.68 -29.45
CA LEU A 21 19.12 1.59 -29.22
C LEU A 21 19.93 1.91 -30.48
N CYS A 22 19.46 1.47 -31.64
CA CYS A 22 20.14 1.76 -32.93
C CYS A 22 20.07 3.26 -33.26
N SER A 23 18.99 3.95 -32.92
CA SER A 23 18.77 5.37 -33.22
C SER A 23 19.14 6.33 -32.08
N ILE A 24 19.70 5.81 -30.97
CA ILE A 24 19.93 6.61 -29.76
C ILE A 24 20.83 7.83 -29.99
N ARG A 25 21.77 7.76 -30.94
CA ARG A 25 22.68 8.85 -31.28
C ARG A 25 22.00 10.01 -32.04
N GLU A 26 20.84 9.75 -32.63
CA GLU A 26 20.02 10.72 -33.39
C GLU A 26 18.98 11.38 -32.48
N ARG A 27 18.78 10.84 -31.28
CA ARG A 27 17.83 11.36 -30.31
C ARG A 27 18.43 12.52 -29.50
N ARG A 28 17.59 13.44 -29.09
CA ARG A 28 18.01 14.57 -28.23
C ARG A 28 18.51 14.03 -26.87
N VAL A 29 19.61 14.58 -26.39
CA VAL A 29 20.17 14.29 -25.06
C VAL A 29 19.37 15.00 -23.97
N ILE A 30 18.95 16.23 -24.22
CA ILE A 30 18.15 17.04 -23.28
C ILE A 30 16.71 17.08 -23.79
N PRO A 31 15.72 16.67 -22.94
CA PRO A 31 14.31 16.77 -23.28
C PRO A 31 13.89 18.20 -23.67
N ASP A 32 12.99 18.31 -24.66
CA ASP A 32 12.43 19.59 -25.13
C ASP A 32 11.00 19.75 -24.64
N VAL A 33 10.80 19.55 -23.35
CA VAL A 33 9.51 19.69 -22.69
C VAL A 33 9.62 20.59 -21.47
N LYS A 34 8.56 21.32 -21.18
CA LYS A 34 8.48 22.15 -19.97
C LYS A 34 7.92 21.33 -18.79
N PRO A 35 8.23 21.69 -17.53
CA PRO A 35 7.58 21.10 -16.38
C PRO A 35 6.04 21.18 -16.50
N GLY A 36 5.35 20.07 -16.26
CA GLY A 36 3.90 19.95 -16.38
C GLY A 36 3.38 19.48 -17.75
N TYR A 37 4.26 19.26 -18.76
CA TYR A 37 3.83 18.87 -20.10
C TYR A 37 2.93 17.64 -20.14
N MET A 38 3.18 16.66 -19.30
CA MET A 38 2.42 15.40 -19.30
C MET A 38 1.02 15.60 -18.74
N ARG A 39 0.82 16.55 -17.84
CA ARG A 39 -0.49 16.93 -17.33
C ARG A 39 -1.43 17.43 -18.45
N GLU A 40 -0.88 18.08 -19.46
CA GLU A 40 -1.63 18.57 -20.62
C GLU A 40 -1.97 17.44 -21.62
N LEU A 41 -1.15 16.40 -21.66
CA LEU A 41 -1.30 15.27 -22.60
C LEU A 41 -2.16 14.13 -22.07
N LEU A 42 -2.21 13.94 -20.77
CA LEU A 42 -2.96 12.83 -20.12
C LEU A 42 -4.34 13.31 -19.65
N PRO A 43 -5.36 12.44 -19.68
CA PRO A 43 -6.66 12.75 -19.12
C PRO A 43 -6.59 12.94 -17.60
N ASP A 44 -7.52 13.72 -17.04
CA ASP A 44 -7.57 14.05 -15.61
C ASP A 44 -7.88 12.85 -14.69
N ALA A 45 -8.40 11.78 -15.24
CA ALA A 45 -8.72 10.53 -14.53
C ALA A 45 -8.38 9.30 -15.36
N ALA A 46 -8.23 8.17 -14.68
CA ALA A 46 -8.01 6.88 -15.34
C ALA A 46 -9.17 6.50 -16.28
N PRO A 47 -8.89 5.81 -17.40
CA PRO A 47 -9.91 5.37 -18.30
C PRO A 47 -10.85 4.36 -17.63
N THR A 48 -12.16 4.50 -17.88
CA THR A 48 -13.18 3.58 -17.36
C THR A 48 -13.16 2.25 -18.10
N GLU A 49 -13.06 2.29 -19.43
CA GLU A 49 -12.96 1.11 -20.29
C GLU A 49 -11.50 0.77 -20.60
N ALA A 50 -11.25 -0.48 -21.00
CA ALA A 50 -9.94 -0.91 -21.48
C ALA A 50 -9.60 -0.24 -22.82
N GLU A 51 -8.35 0.16 -22.96
CA GLU A 51 -7.81 0.67 -24.23
C GLU A 51 -7.06 -0.44 -24.98
N ASP A 52 -6.99 -0.31 -26.31
CA ASP A 52 -6.24 -1.27 -27.12
C ASP A 52 -4.72 -1.08 -26.97
N TRP A 53 -3.99 -2.16 -27.24
CA TRP A 53 -2.53 -2.17 -27.09
C TRP A 53 -1.85 -1.16 -28.02
N GLU A 54 -2.31 -1.04 -29.25
CA GLU A 54 -1.73 -0.16 -30.25
C GLU A 54 -1.80 1.30 -29.83
N SER A 55 -2.93 1.72 -29.27
CA SER A 55 -3.11 3.08 -28.72
C SER A 55 -2.15 3.33 -27.55
N ILE A 56 -2.09 2.39 -26.58
CA ILE A 56 -1.22 2.53 -25.42
C ILE A 56 0.26 2.55 -25.84
N PHE A 57 0.63 1.66 -26.77
CA PHE A 57 2.01 1.52 -27.23
C PHE A 57 2.48 2.74 -28.03
N ASN A 58 1.63 3.30 -28.87
CA ASN A 58 1.92 4.53 -29.61
C ASN A 58 2.13 5.74 -28.70
N ASP A 59 1.45 5.80 -27.58
CA ASP A 59 1.62 6.87 -26.60
C ASP A 59 2.97 6.83 -25.87
N ILE A 60 3.72 5.72 -25.94
CA ILE A 60 5.11 5.71 -25.46
C ILE A 60 5.91 6.79 -26.19
N GLU A 61 5.87 6.83 -27.54
CA GLU A 61 6.62 7.83 -28.32
C GLU A 61 6.02 9.24 -28.18
N LYS A 62 4.71 9.37 -28.00
CA LYS A 62 4.05 10.69 -27.95
C LYS A 62 4.10 11.32 -26.57
N VAL A 63 3.97 10.54 -25.50
CA VAL A 63 3.79 11.02 -24.14
C VAL A 63 5.04 10.80 -23.29
N ILE A 64 5.63 9.60 -23.36
CA ILE A 64 6.72 9.21 -22.47
C ILE A 64 8.09 9.66 -23.02
N MET A 65 8.38 9.34 -24.29
CA MET A 65 9.69 9.54 -24.87
C MET A 65 10.11 11.02 -24.99
N PRO A 66 9.22 12.02 -25.17
CA PRO A 66 9.63 13.43 -25.19
C PRO A 66 10.30 13.90 -23.89
N GLY A 67 9.94 13.32 -22.75
CA GLY A 67 10.54 13.61 -21.45
C GLY A 67 11.45 12.51 -20.89
N ALA A 68 11.79 11.48 -21.69
CA ALA A 68 12.65 10.42 -21.23
C ALA A 68 14.12 10.93 -21.14
N SER A 69 14.81 10.58 -20.12
CA SER A 69 14.63 9.74 -18.94
C SER A 69 14.07 10.53 -17.73
N SER A 70 14.12 11.84 -17.72
CA SER A 70 13.53 12.77 -16.77
C SER A 70 13.17 14.06 -17.55
N PRO A 71 11.98 14.60 -17.42
CA PRO A 71 11.01 14.51 -16.32
C PRO A 71 9.93 13.43 -16.45
N ALA A 72 9.85 12.66 -17.54
CA ALA A 72 8.75 11.73 -17.79
C ALA A 72 8.46 10.78 -16.63
N CYS A 73 9.49 10.24 -15.97
CA CYS A 73 9.32 9.34 -14.84
C CYS A 73 8.54 10.00 -13.69
N THR A 74 8.93 11.21 -13.32
CA THR A 74 8.31 11.97 -12.23
C THR A 74 6.90 12.40 -12.59
N GLU A 75 6.71 12.98 -13.77
CA GLU A 75 5.40 13.50 -14.18
C GLU A 75 4.36 12.39 -14.40
N LEU A 76 4.77 11.26 -15.00
CA LEU A 76 3.87 10.11 -15.10
C LEU A 76 3.47 9.59 -13.72
N GLU A 77 4.39 9.59 -12.76
CA GLU A 77 4.10 9.15 -11.41
C GLU A 77 3.07 10.04 -10.71
N MET A 78 3.21 11.36 -10.84
CA MET A 78 2.24 12.31 -10.29
C MET A 78 0.84 12.08 -10.88
N ASN A 79 0.75 11.94 -12.20
CA ASN A 79 -0.52 11.68 -12.87
C ASN A 79 -1.13 10.32 -12.44
N MET A 80 -0.34 9.27 -12.35
CA MET A 80 -0.82 7.95 -11.94
C MET A 80 -1.31 7.93 -10.50
N LEU A 81 -0.63 8.64 -9.61
CA LEU A 81 -1.06 8.76 -8.23
C LEU A 81 -2.35 9.58 -8.08
N ASP A 82 -2.54 10.62 -8.89
CA ASP A 82 -3.80 11.35 -8.92
C ASP A 82 -4.94 10.49 -9.51
N TRP A 83 -4.68 9.70 -10.55
CA TRP A 83 -5.66 8.74 -11.08
C TRP A 83 -6.07 7.71 -10.01
N LEU A 84 -5.11 7.13 -9.29
CA LEU A 84 -5.38 6.19 -8.20
C LEU A 84 -6.12 6.86 -7.05
N CYS A 85 -5.72 8.04 -6.62
CA CYS A 85 -6.37 8.79 -5.55
C CYS A 85 -7.87 8.97 -5.84
N LYS A 86 -8.20 9.43 -7.06
CA LYS A 86 -9.58 9.57 -7.53
C LYS A 86 -10.31 8.23 -7.62
N ALA A 87 -9.67 7.21 -8.19
CA ALA A 87 -10.25 5.88 -8.36
C ALA A 87 -10.55 5.19 -7.02
N LEU A 88 -9.75 5.42 -5.99
CA LEU A 88 -9.94 4.89 -4.65
C LEU A 88 -10.95 5.71 -3.81
N GLY A 89 -11.30 6.91 -4.25
CA GLY A 89 -12.16 7.83 -3.51
C GLY A 89 -11.46 8.46 -2.30
N LEU A 90 -10.16 8.65 -2.37
CA LEU A 90 -9.40 9.35 -1.33
C LEU A 90 -9.66 10.87 -1.39
N PRO A 91 -9.50 11.59 -0.26
CA PRO A 91 -9.69 13.03 -0.22
C PRO A 91 -8.82 13.80 -1.20
N SER A 92 -9.34 14.90 -1.74
CA SER A 92 -8.65 15.74 -2.74
C SER A 92 -7.36 16.38 -2.24
N PHE A 93 -7.18 16.51 -0.94
CA PHE A 93 -5.94 17.02 -0.36
C PHE A 93 -4.72 16.08 -0.56
N PHE A 94 -4.93 14.85 -1.05
CA PHE A 94 -3.88 13.94 -1.47
C PHE A 94 -3.46 14.10 -2.94
N LEU A 95 -4.18 14.89 -3.73
CA LEU A 95 -3.88 15.10 -5.15
C LEU A 95 -2.68 16.03 -5.35
N HIS A 96 -1.86 15.78 -6.35
CA HIS A 96 -0.80 16.69 -6.77
C HIS A 96 -1.33 17.96 -7.42
N TYR A 97 -2.37 17.79 -8.25
CA TYR A 97 -2.86 18.84 -9.16
C TYR A 97 -4.19 19.48 -8.72
N HIS A 98 -4.55 19.35 -7.44
CA HIS A 98 -5.69 20.08 -6.89
C HIS A 98 -5.24 21.46 -6.36
N PRO A 99 -5.92 22.56 -6.69
CA PRO A 99 -5.47 23.92 -6.34
C PRO A 99 -5.24 24.13 -4.85
N ASP A 100 -6.10 23.54 -4.01
CA ASP A 100 -6.05 23.70 -2.55
C ASP A 100 -5.22 22.61 -1.85
N SER A 101 -4.59 21.71 -2.61
CA SER A 101 -3.81 20.63 -2.04
C SER A 101 -2.36 21.04 -1.78
N ARG A 102 -1.91 20.76 -0.57
CA ARG A 102 -0.49 20.78 -0.20
C ARG A 102 0.13 19.39 -0.24
N GLY A 103 -0.68 18.38 -0.55
CA GLY A 103 -0.31 16.98 -0.56
C GLY A 103 0.27 16.50 -1.87
N GLY A 104 0.25 15.20 -2.02
CA GLY A 104 0.69 14.45 -3.17
C GLY A 104 1.12 13.04 -2.78
N GLY A 105 1.44 12.25 -3.79
CA GLY A 105 1.90 10.88 -3.59
C GLY A 105 3.27 10.63 -4.18
N VAL A 106 3.86 9.49 -3.80
CA VAL A 106 5.11 8.94 -4.31
C VAL A 106 5.02 7.42 -4.40
N LEU A 107 5.56 6.84 -5.47
CA LEU A 107 5.65 5.38 -5.62
C LEU A 107 6.93 4.86 -4.97
N GLN A 108 6.79 4.01 -3.98
CA GLN A 108 7.89 3.38 -3.25
C GLN A 108 7.98 1.88 -3.55
N SER A 109 9.02 1.22 -3.06
CA SER A 109 9.23 -0.22 -3.29
C SER A 109 8.25 -1.06 -2.48
N THR A 110 8.11 -0.77 -1.19
CA THR A 110 7.30 -1.56 -0.26
C THR A 110 6.55 -0.66 0.73
N VAL A 111 5.44 -1.19 1.27
CA VAL A 111 4.74 -0.52 2.38
C VAL A 111 5.64 -0.36 3.61
N SER A 112 6.56 -1.30 3.84
CA SER A 112 7.51 -1.18 4.96
C SER A 112 8.41 0.04 4.84
N GLU A 113 8.84 0.39 3.62
CA GLU A 113 9.56 1.64 3.35
C GLU A 113 8.67 2.85 3.60
N SER A 114 7.43 2.81 3.11
CA SER A 114 6.46 3.91 3.28
C SER A 114 6.12 4.16 4.75
N THR A 115 5.95 3.09 5.55
CA THR A 115 5.72 3.20 7.00
C THR A 115 6.91 3.88 7.70
N LEU A 116 8.14 3.50 7.34
CA LEU A 116 9.35 4.16 7.87
C LEU A 116 9.41 5.63 7.46
N VAL A 117 9.15 5.94 6.19
CA VAL A 117 9.14 7.32 5.68
C VAL A 117 8.08 8.17 6.40
N ALA A 118 6.87 7.64 6.59
CA ALA A 118 5.80 8.32 7.32
C ALA A 118 6.19 8.57 8.79
N LEU A 119 6.78 7.57 9.45
CA LEU A 119 7.23 7.69 10.83
C LEU A 119 8.34 8.74 10.98
N LEU A 120 9.31 8.75 10.07
CA LEU A 120 10.38 9.75 10.07
C LEU A 120 9.86 11.17 9.85
N ALA A 121 8.88 11.33 8.95
CA ALA A 121 8.24 12.62 8.69
C ALA A 121 7.44 13.12 9.92
N ALA A 122 6.61 12.26 10.49
CA ALA A 122 5.84 12.57 11.70
C ALA A 122 6.76 12.89 12.88
N ARG A 123 7.86 12.12 13.06
CA ARG A 123 8.88 12.36 14.06
C ARG A 123 9.54 13.72 13.93
N LYS A 124 10.00 14.06 12.69
CA LYS A 124 10.65 15.34 12.43
C LYS A 124 9.71 16.52 12.67
N ASP A 125 8.47 16.39 12.21
CA ASP A 125 7.44 17.40 12.43
C ASP A 125 7.21 17.64 13.93
N LYS A 126 7.07 16.58 14.73
CA LYS A 126 6.86 16.69 16.18
C LYS A 126 8.10 17.29 16.89
N ILE A 127 9.31 16.91 16.51
CA ILE A 127 10.53 17.50 17.06
C ILE A 127 10.61 18.99 16.79
N LEU A 128 10.24 19.43 15.56
CA LEU A 128 10.20 20.86 15.22
C LEU A 128 9.15 21.62 16.04
N GLN A 129 7.97 21.02 16.30
CA GLN A 129 6.94 21.61 17.17
C GLN A 129 7.48 21.77 18.60
N LEU A 130 8.08 20.71 19.17
CA LEU A 130 8.62 20.74 20.52
C LEU A 130 9.76 21.76 20.66
N ARG A 131 10.62 21.90 19.64
CA ARG A 131 11.66 22.93 19.65
C ARG A 131 11.11 24.35 19.68
N ALA A 132 10.00 24.59 19.00
CA ALA A 132 9.37 25.91 19.01
C ALA A 132 8.73 26.28 20.36
N GLU A 133 8.47 25.28 21.22
CA GLU A 133 7.89 25.45 22.55
C GLU A 133 8.93 25.64 23.66
N VAL A 134 10.21 25.32 23.39
CA VAL A 134 11.29 25.31 24.39
C VAL A 134 12.29 26.42 24.10
N ASP A 135 12.50 27.33 25.07
CA ASP A 135 13.46 28.45 24.98
C ASP A 135 14.94 28.01 25.01
N GLN A 136 15.24 26.71 25.16
CA GLN A 136 16.59 26.18 25.26
C GLN A 136 16.97 25.36 24.02
N ASP A 137 18.24 25.39 23.64
CA ASP A 137 18.81 24.55 22.58
C ASP A 137 18.93 23.10 23.07
N VAL A 138 17.82 22.35 22.99
CA VAL A 138 17.75 20.93 23.38
C VAL A 138 18.07 20.07 22.16
N ASP A 139 18.98 19.12 22.33
CA ASP A 139 19.36 18.16 21.27
C ASP A 139 18.16 17.31 20.79
N ASP A 140 18.07 17.07 19.47
CA ASP A 140 17.02 16.25 18.85
C ASP A 140 16.94 14.83 19.45
N SER A 141 18.05 14.26 19.93
CA SER A 141 18.09 12.94 20.54
C SER A 141 17.33 12.90 21.87
N VAL A 142 17.40 13.96 22.66
CA VAL A 142 16.67 14.10 23.93
C VAL A 142 15.18 14.22 23.67
N LEU A 143 14.79 15.05 22.68
CA LEU A 143 13.38 15.16 22.26
C LEU A 143 12.86 13.82 21.72
N ASN A 144 13.65 13.15 20.86
CA ASN A 144 13.29 11.85 20.29
C ASN A 144 13.07 10.77 21.36
N SER A 145 13.85 10.77 22.44
CA SER A 145 13.75 9.77 23.51
C SER A 145 12.39 9.77 24.22
N ARG A 146 11.68 10.89 24.16
CA ARG A 146 10.34 11.08 24.74
C ARG A 146 9.20 10.70 23.80
N LEU A 147 9.47 10.56 22.52
CA LEU A 147 8.44 10.30 21.52
C LEU A 147 7.88 8.88 21.65
N VAL A 148 6.56 8.75 21.50
CA VAL A 148 5.85 7.46 21.42
C VAL A 148 4.85 7.46 20.27
N ALA A 149 4.91 6.38 19.48
CA ALA A 149 3.94 6.09 18.43
C ALA A 149 3.10 4.87 18.79
N TYR A 150 1.93 4.77 18.19
CA TYR A 150 0.95 3.73 18.48
C TYR A 150 0.63 2.90 17.23
N ALA A 151 0.28 1.64 17.45
CA ALA A 151 -0.31 0.75 16.45
C ALA A 151 -1.17 -0.30 17.18
N SER A 152 -2.07 -0.96 16.46
CA SER A 152 -2.80 -2.10 17.01
C SER A 152 -1.89 -3.33 17.18
N ASP A 153 -2.24 -4.26 18.06
CA ASP A 153 -1.58 -5.55 18.22
C ASP A 153 -1.72 -6.44 16.95
N GLN A 154 -2.56 -6.04 15.99
CA GLN A 154 -2.73 -6.66 14.68
C GLN A 154 -1.88 -6.01 13.58
N ALA A 155 -1.13 -4.95 13.88
CA ALA A 155 -0.32 -4.24 12.92
C ALA A 155 0.78 -5.14 12.33
N HIS A 156 1.17 -4.84 11.10
CA HIS A 156 2.26 -5.56 10.44
C HIS A 156 3.62 -5.27 11.13
N SER A 157 4.50 -6.27 11.18
CA SER A 157 5.85 -6.16 11.78
C SER A 157 6.72 -5.05 11.22
N SER A 158 6.37 -4.45 10.08
CA SER A 158 7.04 -3.27 9.54
C SER A 158 6.96 -2.06 10.46
N VAL A 159 5.88 -1.95 11.26
CA VAL A 159 5.72 -0.85 12.23
C VAL A 159 6.74 -0.98 13.35
N GLU A 160 6.89 -2.17 13.92
CA GLU A 160 7.92 -2.47 14.91
C GLU A 160 9.32 -2.20 14.36
N LYS A 161 9.59 -2.70 13.14
CA LYS A 161 10.88 -2.48 12.46
C LYS A 161 11.16 -1.00 12.22
N ALA A 162 10.14 -0.21 11.82
CA ALA A 162 10.28 1.24 11.64
C ALA A 162 10.66 1.92 12.98
N GLY A 163 10.03 1.51 14.09
CA GLY A 163 10.38 1.97 15.44
C GLY A 163 11.82 1.63 15.82
N MET A 164 12.25 0.38 15.59
CA MET A 164 13.62 -0.06 15.86
C MET A 164 14.67 0.75 15.07
N VAL A 165 14.45 0.94 13.76
CA VAL A 165 15.37 1.67 12.88
C VAL A 165 15.45 3.16 13.26
N SER A 166 14.32 3.76 13.63
CA SER A 166 14.22 5.18 13.97
C SER A 166 14.51 5.50 15.43
N LEU A 167 14.76 4.48 16.28
CA LEU A 167 14.91 4.59 17.73
C LEU A 167 13.70 5.27 18.40
N VAL A 168 12.50 4.99 17.88
CA VAL A 168 11.22 5.47 18.41
C VAL A 168 10.50 4.35 19.14
N LYS A 169 9.96 4.66 20.31
CA LYS A 169 9.12 3.73 21.07
C LYS A 169 7.78 3.51 20.34
N ILE A 170 7.47 2.25 20.00
CA ILE A 170 6.17 1.85 19.50
C ILE A 170 5.42 1.16 20.65
N ARG A 171 4.21 1.65 20.94
CA ARG A 171 3.28 1.01 21.88
C ARG A 171 2.18 0.32 21.10
N PHE A 172 2.13 -1.02 21.16
CA PHE A 172 1.06 -1.81 20.59
C PHE A 172 -0.13 -1.81 21.53
N LEU A 173 -1.30 -1.47 21.00
CA LEU A 173 -2.54 -1.33 21.75
C LEU A 173 -3.44 -2.55 21.52
N PRO A 174 -4.14 -3.01 22.56
CA PRO A 174 -5.05 -4.13 22.44
C PRO A 174 -6.23 -3.78 21.54
N THR A 175 -6.64 -4.76 20.73
CA THR A 175 -7.83 -4.69 19.88
C THR A 175 -9.04 -5.30 20.57
N ASP A 176 -10.24 -4.93 20.12
CA ASP A 176 -11.51 -5.47 20.57
C ASP A 176 -11.74 -6.94 20.08
N GLU A 177 -12.95 -7.47 20.25
CA GLU A 177 -13.28 -8.83 19.82
C GLU A 177 -13.25 -9.02 18.31
N GLN A 178 -13.50 -7.96 17.53
CA GLN A 178 -13.37 -7.92 16.07
C GLN A 178 -11.95 -7.69 15.59
N LEU A 179 -10.96 -7.64 16.52
CA LEU A 179 -9.55 -7.35 16.22
C LEU A 179 -9.37 -5.95 15.63
N SER A 180 -10.18 -5.00 16.06
CA SER A 180 -10.19 -3.59 15.68
C SER A 180 -9.67 -2.71 16.82
N LEU A 181 -8.79 -1.77 16.52
CA LEU A 181 -8.37 -0.74 17.47
C LEU A 181 -9.48 0.32 17.59
N ARG A 182 -9.84 0.66 18.83
CA ARG A 182 -10.93 1.60 19.15
C ARG A 182 -10.39 2.95 19.64
N GLY A 183 -11.21 3.99 19.45
CA GLY A 183 -10.85 5.36 19.84
C GLY A 183 -10.58 5.51 21.35
N ASP A 184 -11.42 4.91 22.20
CA ASP A 184 -11.24 4.97 23.66
C ASP A 184 -9.93 4.32 24.13
N THR A 185 -9.53 3.19 23.51
CA THR A 185 -8.26 2.53 23.78
C THR A 185 -7.07 3.44 23.47
N LEU A 186 -7.13 4.13 22.33
CA LEU A 186 -6.10 5.09 21.94
C LEU A 186 -6.07 6.28 22.90
N LYS A 187 -7.22 6.87 23.21
CA LYS A 187 -7.33 8.03 24.11
C LYS A 187 -6.77 7.73 25.50
N GLN A 188 -7.12 6.58 26.06
CA GLN A 188 -6.56 6.13 27.33
C GLN A 188 -5.04 5.98 27.27
N ALA A 189 -4.51 5.34 26.22
CA ALA A 189 -3.07 5.15 26.08
C ALA A 189 -2.30 6.48 25.97
N ILE A 190 -2.84 7.45 25.25
CA ILE A 190 -2.28 8.81 25.13
C ILE A 190 -2.21 9.49 26.51
N GLN A 191 -3.29 9.42 27.30
CA GLN A 191 -3.34 10.01 28.64
C GLN A 191 -2.31 9.37 29.56
N GLU A 192 -2.21 8.04 29.59
CA GLU A 192 -1.24 7.31 30.38
C GLU A 192 0.21 7.68 30.03
N ASP A 193 0.52 7.79 28.73
CA ASP A 193 1.88 8.10 28.29
C ASP A 193 2.25 9.56 28.55
N ARG A 194 1.31 10.51 28.45
CA ARG A 194 1.53 11.90 28.88
C ARG A 194 1.82 12.02 30.39
N MET A 195 1.11 11.26 31.22
CA MET A 195 1.39 11.22 32.66
C MET A 195 2.81 10.69 32.97
N ARG A 196 3.38 9.87 32.08
CA ARG A 196 4.75 9.37 32.17
C ARG A 196 5.80 10.31 31.53
N GLY A 197 5.39 11.50 31.08
CA GLY A 197 6.25 12.48 30.41
C GLY A 197 6.62 12.12 28.98
N LEU A 198 5.93 11.14 28.37
CA LEU A 198 6.10 10.81 26.97
C LEU A 198 5.27 11.76 26.08
N VAL A 199 5.65 11.86 24.81
CA VAL A 199 5.02 12.72 23.81
C VAL A 199 4.43 11.85 22.71
N PRO A 200 3.11 11.64 22.72
CA PRO A 200 2.37 11.02 21.61
C PRO A 200 2.55 11.82 20.31
N PHE A 201 2.89 11.14 19.20
CA PHE A 201 3.08 11.87 17.95
C PHE A 201 2.53 11.18 16.70
N MET A 202 2.35 9.85 16.70
CA MET A 202 1.87 9.11 15.54
C MET A 202 1.03 7.90 15.93
N LEU A 203 -0.04 7.65 15.19
CA LEU A 203 -0.77 6.38 15.12
C LEU A 203 -0.60 5.78 13.73
N CYS A 204 -0.23 4.50 13.66
CA CYS A 204 -0.33 3.69 12.44
C CYS A 204 -1.56 2.81 12.54
N ALA A 205 -2.67 3.21 11.91
CA ALA A 205 -3.91 2.46 11.84
C ALA A 205 -3.87 1.50 10.65
N THR A 206 -4.33 0.26 10.83
CA THR A 206 -4.30 -0.78 9.81
C THR A 206 -5.68 -1.06 9.24
N LEU A 207 -5.82 -1.01 7.91
CA LEU A 207 -7.01 -1.44 7.20
C LEU A 207 -6.72 -2.72 6.40
N GLY A 208 -7.28 -3.83 6.84
CA GLY A 208 -7.01 -5.16 6.29
C GLY A 208 -5.71 -5.77 6.82
N SER A 209 -5.69 -6.10 8.10
CA SER A 209 -4.53 -6.68 8.79
C SER A 209 -4.03 -7.97 8.12
N THR A 210 -2.72 -8.20 8.20
CA THR A 210 -2.08 -9.34 7.51
C THR A 210 -2.57 -10.69 8.01
N GLY A 211 -2.90 -10.80 9.30
CA GLY A 211 -3.36 -12.04 9.91
C GLY A 211 -4.76 -12.44 9.47
N VAL A 212 -5.72 -11.51 9.54
CA VAL A 212 -7.16 -11.80 9.50
C VAL A 212 -7.98 -10.84 8.65
N CYS A 213 -7.34 -9.85 8.03
CA CYS A 213 -8.03 -8.76 7.33
C CYS A 213 -8.96 -7.93 8.24
N ALA A 214 -8.57 -7.73 9.50
CA ALA A 214 -9.28 -6.84 10.42
C ALA A 214 -9.01 -5.38 10.08
N PHE A 215 -9.90 -4.49 10.56
CA PHE A 215 -9.90 -3.07 10.25
C PHE A 215 -9.94 -2.25 11.54
N ASP A 216 -8.97 -1.39 11.74
CA ASP A 216 -9.02 -0.39 12.80
C ASP A 216 -10.11 0.67 12.50
N ASN A 217 -10.76 1.19 13.52
CA ASN A 217 -11.91 2.07 13.36
C ASN A 217 -11.48 3.53 13.16
N LEU A 218 -11.32 3.96 11.90
CA LEU A 218 -10.86 5.32 11.58
C LEU A 218 -11.86 6.41 12.05
N SER A 219 -13.18 6.13 12.04
CA SER A 219 -14.19 7.12 12.46
C SER A 219 -14.10 7.47 13.94
N GLU A 220 -13.55 6.58 14.76
CA GLU A 220 -13.24 6.85 16.17
C GLU A 220 -11.79 7.36 16.36
N LEU A 221 -10.83 6.76 15.68
CA LEU A 221 -9.41 7.08 15.83
C LEU A 221 -9.04 8.44 15.24
N GLY A 222 -9.67 8.82 14.12
CA GLY A 222 -9.40 10.09 13.43
C GLY A 222 -9.64 11.32 14.32
N PRO A 223 -10.84 11.48 14.91
CA PRO A 223 -11.12 12.59 15.83
C PRO A 223 -10.15 12.64 17.02
N VAL A 224 -9.82 11.49 17.62
CA VAL A 224 -8.82 11.43 18.72
C VAL A 224 -7.46 11.92 18.24
N CYS A 225 -6.99 11.46 17.08
CA CYS A 225 -5.71 11.92 16.54
C CYS A 225 -5.69 13.43 16.27
N ALA A 226 -6.82 13.99 15.77
CA ALA A 226 -6.94 15.42 15.51
C ALA A 226 -6.93 16.23 16.81
N GLU A 227 -7.71 15.82 17.83
CA GLU A 227 -7.78 16.45 19.15
C GLU A 227 -6.40 16.46 19.84
N GLU A 228 -5.69 15.35 19.75
CA GLU A 228 -4.43 15.12 20.48
C GLU A 228 -3.16 15.54 19.70
N GLY A 229 -3.31 16.07 18.48
CA GLY A 229 -2.20 16.48 17.61
C GLY A 229 -1.26 15.31 17.25
N VAL A 230 -1.85 14.14 16.98
CA VAL A 230 -1.16 12.89 16.63
C VAL A 230 -1.27 12.68 15.12
N TRP A 231 -0.15 12.41 14.45
CA TRP A 231 -0.13 12.06 13.03
C TRP A 231 -0.85 10.74 12.79
N LEU A 232 -1.93 10.74 12.03
CA LEU A 232 -2.62 9.53 11.60
C LEU A 232 -2.03 9.03 10.27
N HIS A 233 -1.34 7.89 10.31
CA HIS A 233 -0.91 7.13 9.13
C HIS A 233 -1.81 5.92 8.93
N VAL A 234 -2.37 5.76 7.74
CA VAL A 234 -3.25 4.64 7.41
C VAL A 234 -2.52 3.63 6.53
N ASP A 235 -2.23 2.46 7.09
CA ASP A 235 -1.70 1.31 6.37
C ASP A 235 -2.85 0.46 5.82
N ALA A 236 -3.16 0.66 4.56
CA ALA A 236 -4.13 -0.13 3.80
C ALA A 236 -3.43 -1.06 2.79
N ALA A 237 -2.27 -1.61 3.15
CA ALA A 237 -1.41 -2.38 2.25
C ALA A 237 -2.17 -3.43 1.44
N TYR A 238 -3.13 -4.12 2.05
CA TYR A 238 -3.98 -5.11 1.41
C TYR A 238 -5.33 -4.52 1.01
N ALA A 239 -6.07 -3.92 1.94
CA ALA A 239 -7.43 -3.46 1.70
C ALA A 239 -7.49 -2.31 0.69
N GLY A 240 -6.43 -1.51 0.53
CA GLY A 240 -6.44 -0.35 -0.37
C GLY A 240 -6.82 -0.67 -1.80
N SER A 241 -6.46 -1.85 -2.32
CA SER A 241 -6.91 -2.27 -3.66
C SER A 241 -8.43 -2.47 -3.76
N ALA A 242 -9.11 -2.79 -2.67
CA ALA A 242 -10.57 -2.97 -2.66
C ALA A 242 -11.31 -1.65 -2.87
N TYR A 243 -10.74 -0.53 -2.45
CA TYR A 243 -11.41 0.78 -2.50
C TYR A 243 -11.63 1.32 -3.91
N ILE A 244 -11.06 0.68 -4.92
CA ILE A 244 -11.41 0.96 -6.32
C ILE A 244 -12.89 0.63 -6.60
N CYS A 245 -13.50 -0.23 -5.76
CA CYS A 245 -14.93 -0.53 -5.75
C CYS A 245 -15.63 0.33 -4.71
N PRO A 246 -16.52 1.27 -5.09
CA PRO A 246 -17.15 2.19 -4.15
C PRO A 246 -17.87 1.53 -2.98
N GLU A 247 -18.49 0.38 -3.21
CA GLU A 247 -19.22 -0.40 -2.19
C GLU A 247 -18.32 -1.02 -1.11
N LEU A 248 -16.99 -1.05 -1.33
CA LEU A 248 -16.02 -1.59 -0.37
C LEU A 248 -15.30 -0.50 0.44
N ARG A 249 -15.73 0.77 0.33
CA ARG A 249 -15.10 1.93 0.99
C ARG A 249 -15.59 2.19 2.41
N TRP A 250 -16.44 1.36 2.96
CA TRP A 250 -17.03 1.55 4.30
C TRP A 250 -15.98 1.80 5.38
N SER A 251 -14.81 1.18 5.29
CA SER A 251 -13.73 1.34 6.28
C SER A 251 -12.88 2.60 6.09
N LEU A 252 -13.17 3.42 5.06
CA LEU A 252 -12.53 4.73 4.85
C LEU A 252 -13.23 5.87 5.63
N GLU A 253 -14.34 5.61 6.32
CA GLU A 253 -14.97 6.61 7.17
C GLU A 253 -13.99 7.09 8.22
N GLY A 254 -13.69 8.42 8.25
CA GLY A 254 -12.63 9.01 9.08
C GLY A 254 -11.30 9.22 8.34
N ILE A 255 -11.19 8.89 7.04
CA ILE A 255 -9.97 9.07 6.25
C ILE A 255 -9.59 10.56 6.08
N GLU A 256 -10.52 11.49 6.23
CA GLU A 256 -10.29 12.95 6.19
C GLU A 256 -9.33 13.43 7.28
N TYR A 257 -9.19 12.68 8.37
CA TYR A 257 -8.24 12.95 9.44
C TYR A 257 -6.83 12.45 9.14
N ALA A 258 -6.65 11.61 8.11
CA ALA A 258 -5.34 11.03 7.82
C ALA A 258 -4.32 12.06 7.32
N HIS A 259 -3.12 11.99 7.88
CA HIS A 259 -1.96 12.77 7.41
C HIS A 259 -1.22 12.04 6.29
N SER A 260 -1.30 10.72 6.26
CA SER A 260 -0.70 9.87 5.22
C SER A 260 -1.48 8.57 5.03
N PHE A 261 -1.45 8.06 3.81
CA PHE A 261 -2.13 6.83 3.40
C PHE A 261 -1.21 6.00 2.51
N VAL A 262 -1.20 4.69 2.70
CA VAL A 262 -0.40 3.77 1.87
C VAL A 262 -1.19 2.53 1.50
N PHE A 263 -1.03 2.07 0.25
CA PHE A 263 -1.46 0.73 -0.17
C PHE A 263 -0.51 0.12 -1.18
N ASN A 264 -0.64 -1.20 -1.41
CA ASN A 264 0.24 -1.92 -2.31
C ASN A 264 -0.52 -2.46 -3.55
N PRO A 265 -0.48 -1.77 -4.70
CA PRO A 265 -1.04 -2.26 -5.96
C PRO A 265 -0.50 -3.64 -6.37
N ALA A 266 0.75 -3.97 -6.01
CA ALA A 266 1.36 -5.26 -6.34
C ALA A 266 0.79 -6.44 -5.54
N LYS A 267 -0.06 -6.22 -4.52
CA LYS A 267 -0.71 -7.32 -3.79
C LYS A 267 -1.83 -7.96 -4.60
N TRP A 268 -2.78 -7.16 -5.14
CA TRP A 268 -3.91 -7.69 -5.89
C TRP A 268 -4.60 -6.72 -6.87
N LEU A 269 -3.91 -5.64 -7.28
CA LEU A 269 -4.36 -4.74 -8.35
C LEU A 269 -3.70 -5.07 -9.71
N MET A 270 -3.26 -6.30 -9.90
CA MET A 270 -2.63 -6.82 -11.14
C MET A 270 -1.33 -6.11 -11.54
N VAL A 271 -0.74 -5.33 -10.68
CA VAL A 271 0.56 -4.68 -10.88
C VAL A 271 1.67 -5.60 -10.37
N SER A 272 2.72 -5.79 -11.18
CA SER A 272 3.88 -6.59 -10.75
C SER A 272 4.64 -5.92 -9.60
N PHE A 273 5.24 -6.72 -8.72
CA PHE A 273 6.14 -6.24 -7.67
C PHE A 273 7.38 -5.57 -8.31
N ASP A 274 7.94 -4.46 -7.82
CA ASP A 274 7.62 -3.69 -6.64
C ASP A 274 6.80 -2.43 -7.02
N CYS A 275 5.72 -2.17 -6.31
CA CYS A 275 4.91 -0.96 -6.51
C CYS A 275 4.05 -0.69 -5.27
N THR A 276 4.35 0.36 -4.56
CA THR A 276 3.59 0.83 -3.39
C THR A 276 3.24 2.29 -3.59
N ALA A 277 1.96 2.62 -3.44
CA ALA A 277 1.48 3.98 -3.58
C ALA A 277 1.31 4.60 -2.18
N PHE A 278 2.00 5.69 -1.93
CA PHE A 278 2.03 6.40 -0.65
C PHE A 278 1.68 7.86 -0.86
N TRP A 279 0.75 8.40 -0.09
CA TRP A 279 0.31 9.79 -0.11
C TRP A 279 0.50 10.47 1.24
N VAL A 280 0.73 11.78 1.17
CA VAL A 280 0.76 12.66 2.34
C VAL A 280 -0.13 13.87 2.12
N LYS A 281 -0.77 14.34 3.19
CA LYS A 281 -1.62 15.54 3.20
C LYS A 281 -0.81 16.83 3.03
N ASP A 282 0.45 16.84 3.48
CA ASP A 282 1.39 17.95 3.35
C ASP A 282 2.78 17.44 2.93
N LYS A 283 3.14 17.63 1.67
CA LYS A 283 4.43 17.22 1.08
C LYS A 283 5.64 17.94 1.70
N TYR A 284 5.43 19.13 2.23
CA TYR A 284 6.51 19.91 2.85
C TYR A 284 7.03 19.23 4.12
N LYS A 285 6.24 18.40 4.79
CA LYS A 285 6.68 17.57 5.92
C LYS A 285 7.69 16.50 5.51
N LEU A 286 7.52 15.92 4.30
CA LEU A 286 8.53 15.03 3.72
C LEU A 286 9.80 15.82 3.35
N GLN A 287 9.66 16.97 2.69
CA GLN A 287 10.80 17.80 2.32
C GLN A 287 11.61 18.25 3.53
N GLN A 288 10.98 18.70 4.61
CA GLN A 288 11.65 19.04 5.87
C GLN A 288 12.45 17.87 6.47
N THR A 289 12.07 16.64 6.16
CA THR A 289 12.68 15.43 6.69
C THR A 289 13.83 14.92 5.83
N PHE A 290 13.69 14.96 4.51
CA PHE A 290 14.57 14.25 3.58
C PHE A 290 15.40 15.16 2.69
N THR A 291 15.21 16.50 2.72
CA THR A 291 15.98 17.39 1.87
C THR A 291 17.45 17.44 2.26
N VAL A 292 18.29 17.04 1.31
CA VAL A 292 19.71 17.37 1.24
C VAL A 292 19.89 18.09 -0.11
N ASP A 293 20.45 19.29 -0.12
CA ASP A 293 20.57 20.14 -1.32
C ASP A 293 22.04 20.20 -1.81
N PRO A 294 22.55 19.13 -2.43
CA PRO A 294 23.91 19.14 -2.95
C PRO A 294 24.02 20.00 -4.22
N LEU A 295 25.10 20.75 -4.33
CA LEU A 295 25.32 21.71 -5.41
C LEU A 295 25.21 21.09 -6.82
N TYR A 296 25.65 19.83 -6.99
CA TYR A 296 25.65 19.14 -8.28
C TYR A 296 24.27 18.71 -8.78
N LEU A 297 23.22 18.79 -7.96
CA LEU A 297 21.85 18.47 -8.35
C LEU A 297 20.98 19.74 -8.59
N ARG A 298 21.51 20.93 -8.36
CA ARG A 298 20.76 22.16 -8.59
C ARG A 298 20.60 22.42 -10.08
N HIS A 299 19.39 22.76 -10.49
CA HIS A 299 19.05 23.12 -11.87
C HIS A 299 18.03 24.27 -11.91
N GLU A 300 17.91 24.93 -13.06
CA GLU A 300 17.04 26.10 -13.24
C GLU A 300 15.55 25.84 -12.95
N ASN A 301 15.08 24.59 -13.14
CA ASN A 301 13.70 24.19 -12.94
C ASN A 301 13.40 23.68 -11.51
N SER A 302 14.33 23.79 -10.56
CA SER A 302 14.20 23.21 -9.19
C SER A 302 12.96 23.68 -8.42
N GLN A 303 12.45 24.90 -8.75
CA GLN A 303 11.24 25.44 -8.10
C GLN A 303 9.94 25.05 -8.83
N ALA A 304 10.02 24.74 -10.12
CA ALA A 304 8.86 24.45 -10.97
C ALA A 304 8.56 22.94 -11.08
N ALA A 305 9.58 22.10 -10.92
CA ALA A 305 9.47 20.64 -11.03
C ALA A 305 9.46 19.97 -9.65
N THR A 306 8.62 18.95 -9.49
CA THR A 306 8.68 18.08 -8.31
C THR A 306 9.92 17.23 -8.39
N ASP A 307 10.75 17.26 -7.33
CA ASP A 307 11.87 16.35 -7.17
C ASP A 307 11.63 15.43 -5.99
N TYR A 308 11.44 14.15 -6.30
CA TYR A 308 11.14 13.11 -5.31
C TYR A 308 12.34 12.72 -4.43
N MET A 309 13.56 13.17 -4.73
CA MET A 309 14.68 12.94 -3.81
C MET A 309 14.46 13.58 -2.45
N HIS A 310 13.65 14.64 -2.39
CA HIS A 310 13.27 15.34 -1.16
C HIS A 310 12.08 14.71 -0.41
N TRP A 311 11.48 13.63 -0.93
CA TRP A 311 10.29 13.00 -0.37
C TRP A 311 10.53 11.61 0.22
N GLN A 312 11.71 11.07 0.06
CA GLN A 312 12.03 9.69 0.38
C GLN A 312 13.52 9.49 0.67
N ILE A 313 13.90 8.26 1.05
CA ILE A 313 15.28 7.91 1.37
C ILE A 313 16.15 7.78 0.10
N PRO A 314 15.76 7.00 -0.93
CA PRO A 314 16.61 6.79 -2.10
C PRO A 314 16.58 7.99 -3.06
N LEU A 315 17.74 8.30 -3.65
CA LEU A 315 17.86 9.24 -4.74
C LEU A 315 17.46 8.58 -6.06
N SER A 316 18.10 7.46 -6.41
CA SER A 316 17.81 6.72 -7.64
C SER A 316 16.54 5.91 -7.53
N ARG A 317 15.71 5.93 -8.59
CA ARG A 317 14.39 5.32 -8.59
C ARG A 317 14.14 4.51 -9.86
N ARG A 318 13.34 3.46 -9.73
CA ARG A 318 12.79 2.74 -10.90
C ARG A 318 11.61 3.52 -11.49
N PHE A 319 11.37 3.37 -12.76
CA PHE A 319 10.18 3.93 -13.45
C PHE A 319 8.93 3.08 -13.14
N ARG A 320 8.51 3.05 -11.85
CA ARG A 320 7.38 2.22 -11.38
C ARG A 320 6.04 2.64 -11.95
N SER A 321 5.86 3.92 -12.22
CA SER A 321 4.63 4.46 -12.77
C SER A 321 4.30 3.92 -14.16
N LEU A 322 5.28 3.53 -14.95
CA LEU A 322 5.06 2.99 -16.30
C LEU A 322 4.23 1.70 -16.28
N LYS A 323 4.55 0.73 -15.42
CA LYS A 323 3.77 -0.51 -15.32
C LYS A 323 2.36 -0.29 -14.77
N LEU A 324 2.21 0.68 -13.84
CA LEU A 324 0.91 1.08 -13.32
C LEU A 324 0.05 1.71 -14.42
N TRP A 325 0.64 2.60 -15.23
CA TRP A 325 0.00 3.22 -16.38
C TRP A 325 -0.50 2.19 -17.41
N PHE A 326 0.33 1.19 -17.76
CA PHE A 326 -0.07 0.09 -18.62
C PHE A 326 -1.24 -0.70 -18.04
N VAL A 327 -1.20 -1.06 -16.77
CA VAL A 327 -2.27 -1.82 -16.12
C VAL A 327 -3.58 -1.03 -16.12
N MET A 328 -3.55 0.23 -15.71
CA MET A 328 -4.76 1.05 -15.62
C MET A 328 -5.40 1.28 -16.98
N ARG A 329 -4.62 1.48 -18.04
CA ARG A 329 -5.12 1.65 -19.41
C ARG A 329 -5.57 0.33 -20.04
N SER A 330 -4.75 -0.71 -19.93
CA SER A 330 -5.06 -2.00 -20.58
C SER A 330 -6.31 -2.68 -20.01
N PHE A 331 -6.62 -2.46 -18.74
CA PHE A 331 -7.80 -3.04 -18.12
C PHE A 331 -8.97 -2.06 -18.04
N GLY A 332 -8.70 -0.77 -17.84
CA GLY A 332 -9.70 0.21 -17.45
C GLY A 332 -10.27 -0.04 -16.06
N LEU A 333 -10.82 0.97 -15.42
CA LEU A 333 -11.35 0.86 -14.06
C LEU A 333 -12.43 -0.20 -13.92
N LYS A 334 -13.28 -0.34 -14.93
CA LYS A 334 -14.40 -1.29 -14.94
C LYS A 334 -13.94 -2.75 -14.80
N ASN A 335 -12.91 -3.16 -15.55
CA ASN A 335 -12.41 -4.53 -15.48
C ASN A 335 -11.55 -4.74 -14.21
N ILE A 336 -10.84 -3.71 -13.74
CA ILE A 336 -10.14 -3.78 -12.45
C ILE A 336 -11.14 -3.97 -11.31
N GLN A 337 -12.25 -3.23 -11.28
CA GLN A 337 -13.33 -3.40 -10.33
C GLN A 337 -13.95 -4.80 -10.40
N ALA A 338 -14.21 -5.30 -11.61
CA ALA A 338 -14.74 -6.65 -11.82
C ALA A 338 -13.78 -7.72 -11.26
N HIS A 339 -12.47 -7.55 -11.46
CA HIS A 339 -11.46 -8.42 -10.87
C HIS A 339 -11.50 -8.38 -9.34
N ILE A 340 -11.53 -7.21 -8.73
CA ILE A 340 -11.58 -7.05 -7.26
C ILE A 340 -12.85 -7.69 -6.68
N ARG A 341 -14.03 -7.45 -7.28
CA ARG A 341 -15.29 -8.09 -6.86
C ARG A 341 -15.22 -9.61 -6.95
N HIS A 342 -14.65 -10.13 -8.03
CA HIS A 342 -14.47 -11.57 -8.19
C HIS A 342 -13.56 -12.17 -7.11
N VAL A 343 -12.45 -11.53 -6.81
CA VAL A 343 -11.50 -11.96 -5.76
C VAL A 343 -12.12 -11.84 -4.37
N SER A 344 -12.88 -10.77 -4.11
CA SER A 344 -13.59 -10.58 -2.83
C SER A 344 -14.74 -11.57 -2.64
N GLY A 345 -15.30 -12.10 -3.72
CA GLY A 345 -16.48 -12.99 -3.73
C GLY A 345 -16.19 -14.45 -3.42
N ILE A 346 -15.19 -14.82 -2.59
CA ILE A 346 -14.82 -16.20 -2.26
C ILE A 346 -15.75 -16.87 -1.23
N HIS A 347 -17.03 -16.50 -1.21
CA HIS A 347 -18.06 -17.10 -0.35
C HIS A 347 -18.16 -18.63 -0.51
N LEU A 348 -17.90 -19.13 -1.71
CA LEU A 348 -17.97 -20.58 -1.97
C LEU A 348 -16.92 -21.33 -1.15
N LEU A 349 -15.68 -20.85 -1.09
CA LEU A 349 -14.62 -21.46 -0.29
C LEU A 349 -15.00 -21.46 1.20
N GLU A 350 -15.41 -20.30 1.73
CA GLU A 350 -15.82 -20.18 3.13
C GLU A 350 -16.99 -21.13 3.44
N SER A 351 -17.99 -21.20 2.55
CA SER A 351 -19.15 -22.09 2.75
C SER A 351 -18.79 -23.57 2.75
N GLN A 352 -17.81 -23.97 1.94
CA GLN A 352 -17.29 -25.32 1.94
C GLN A 352 -16.52 -25.65 3.22
N ILE A 353 -15.66 -24.74 3.68
CA ILE A 353 -14.92 -24.89 4.95
C ILE A 353 -15.90 -24.99 6.12
N ARG A 354 -16.93 -24.16 6.18
CA ARG A 354 -17.95 -24.20 7.27
C ARG A 354 -18.81 -25.48 7.27
N ARG A 355 -18.97 -26.15 6.12
CA ARG A 355 -19.71 -27.43 6.02
C ARG A 355 -18.92 -28.63 6.51
N ASP A 356 -17.60 -28.55 6.53
CA ASP A 356 -16.75 -29.65 6.98
C ASP A 356 -16.55 -29.56 8.50
N PRO A 357 -16.98 -30.56 9.28
CA PRO A 357 -16.91 -30.56 10.74
C PRO A 357 -15.48 -30.54 11.30
N ASN A 358 -14.47 -30.82 10.48
CA ASN A 358 -13.06 -30.81 10.88
C ASN A 358 -12.47 -29.41 10.91
N PHE A 359 -13.16 -28.41 10.34
CA PHE A 359 -12.70 -27.03 10.30
C PHE A 359 -13.52 -26.13 11.22
N GLU A 360 -12.89 -25.05 11.64
CA GLU A 360 -13.50 -23.91 12.33
C GLU A 360 -13.08 -22.62 11.62
N VAL A 361 -14.03 -21.69 11.43
CA VAL A 361 -13.76 -20.35 10.94
C VAL A 361 -13.86 -19.39 12.13
N PRO A 362 -12.73 -19.02 12.78
CA PRO A 362 -12.72 -18.33 14.07
C PRO A 362 -13.03 -16.84 13.98
N VAL A 363 -12.93 -16.25 12.78
CA VAL A 363 -13.17 -14.82 12.54
C VAL A 363 -14.01 -14.62 11.29
N GLU A 364 -14.76 -13.55 11.26
CA GLU A 364 -15.52 -13.17 10.07
C GLU A 364 -14.58 -12.90 8.88
N ARG A 365 -15.01 -13.33 7.70
CA ARG A 365 -14.26 -13.10 6.47
C ARG A 365 -14.43 -11.67 5.97
N HIS A 366 -13.32 -11.03 5.66
CA HIS A 366 -13.31 -9.77 4.95
C HIS A 366 -12.52 -9.88 3.64
N LEU A 367 -13.03 -9.24 2.59
CA LEU A 367 -12.41 -9.20 1.26
C LEU A 367 -12.07 -10.62 0.72
N GLY A 368 -10.90 -10.78 0.14
CA GLY A 368 -10.41 -12.04 -0.44
C GLY A 368 -9.58 -12.93 0.51
N LEU A 369 -9.72 -12.77 1.85
CA LEU A 369 -8.96 -13.54 2.83
C LEU A 369 -9.91 -14.39 3.71
N VAL A 370 -9.71 -15.71 3.69
CA VAL A 370 -10.42 -16.66 4.56
C VAL A 370 -9.44 -17.21 5.60
N VAL A 371 -9.88 -17.20 6.84
CA VAL A 371 -9.11 -17.72 7.98
C VAL A 371 -9.85 -18.92 8.55
N PHE A 372 -9.15 -20.04 8.76
CA PHE A 372 -9.72 -21.23 9.33
C PHE A 372 -8.71 -22.01 10.18
N CYS A 373 -9.21 -22.85 11.07
CA CYS A 373 -8.43 -23.79 11.88
C CYS A 373 -8.86 -25.22 11.57
N LEU A 374 -7.92 -26.15 11.65
CA LEU A 374 -8.19 -27.58 11.73
C LEU A 374 -8.38 -27.95 13.20
N LYS A 375 -9.51 -28.61 13.55
CA LYS A 375 -9.82 -28.99 14.94
C LYS A 375 -8.94 -30.14 15.47
N VAL A 376 -8.46 -31.02 14.60
CA VAL A 376 -7.84 -32.29 14.99
C VAL A 376 -6.49 -32.59 14.32
N CYS A 377 -6.01 -31.81 13.35
CA CYS A 377 -4.86 -32.19 12.54
C CYS A 377 -3.70 -31.18 12.58
N ASN A 378 -2.47 -31.71 12.47
CA ASN A 378 -1.25 -30.91 12.41
C ASN A 378 -1.09 -30.27 11.01
N THR A 379 -1.19 -28.95 10.92
CA THR A 379 -1.04 -28.16 9.68
C THR A 379 0.23 -28.46 8.87
N ASN A 380 1.25 -29.03 9.51
CA ASN A 380 2.51 -29.40 8.88
C ASN A 380 2.36 -30.53 7.85
N LEU A 381 1.34 -31.38 7.96
CA LEU A 381 1.11 -32.50 7.01
C LEU A 381 0.69 -31.98 5.63
N LEU A 382 -0.15 -30.95 5.55
CA LEU A 382 -0.60 -30.37 4.29
C LEU A 382 0.56 -29.69 3.53
N THR A 383 1.40 -28.94 4.23
CA THR A 383 2.57 -28.29 3.64
C THR A 383 3.63 -29.32 3.21
N ARG A 384 3.85 -30.39 3.99
CA ARG A 384 4.80 -31.47 3.66
C ARG A 384 4.41 -32.28 2.44
N SER A 385 3.12 -32.32 2.07
CA SER A 385 2.66 -33.03 0.87
C SER A 385 3.17 -32.42 -0.43
N GLY A 386 3.69 -31.18 -0.40
CA GLY A 386 4.14 -30.43 -1.57
C GLY A 386 3.01 -29.98 -2.52
N LYS A 387 1.77 -30.38 -2.23
CA LYS A 387 0.58 -30.03 -3.02
C LYS A 387 0.06 -28.63 -2.70
N MET A 388 0.33 -28.14 -1.48
CA MET A 388 -0.17 -26.86 -0.99
C MET A 388 0.82 -26.24 0.01
N TYR A 389 1.13 -24.96 -0.16
CA TYR A 389 1.89 -24.20 0.81
C TYR A 389 0.95 -23.33 1.62
N LEU A 390 0.77 -23.65 2.90
CA LEU A 390 -0.08 -22.93 3.83
C LEU A 390 0.78 -22.27 4.89
N ILE A 391 0.56 -20.97 5.10
CA ILE A 391 1.28 -20.21 6.11
C ILE A 391 0.43 -20.17 7.38
N PRO A 392 0.88 -20.81 8.48
CA PRO A 392 0.22 -20.69 9.77
C PRO A 392 0.40 -19.26 10.31
N ALA A 393 -0.58 -18.80 11.06
CA ALA A 393 -0.50 -17.58 11.87
C ALA A 393 -1.17 -17.88 13.21
N ASP A 394 -0.95 -17.02 14.19
CA ASP A 394 -1.60 -17.14 15.50
C ASP A 394 -2.54 -15.94 15.70
N ILE A 395 -3.77 -16.22 16.16
CA ILE A 395 -4.72 -15.23 16.63
C ILE A 395 -4.99 -15.50 18.11
N ARG A 396 -4.53 -14.58 18.96
CA ARG A 396 -4.60 -14.80 20.42
C ARG A 396 -3.99 -16.17 20.78
N THR A 397 -4.80 -17.11 21.22
CA THR A 397 -4.36 -18.46 21.62
C THR A 397 -4.59 -19.53 20.55
N LYS A 398 -5.19 -19.17 19.39
CA LYS A 398 -5.54 -20.11 18.32
C LYS A 398 -4.54 -20.05 17.17
N ARG A 399 -4.01 -21.21 16.79
CA ARG A 399 -3.24 -21.34 15.54
C ARG A 399 -4.20 -21.46 14.36
N ILE A 400 -4.01 -20.61 13.36
CA ILE A 400 -4.87 -20.51 12.18
C ILE A 400 -4.10 -20.79 10.90
N ILE A 401 -4.85 -21.10 9.86
CA ILE A 401 -4.40 -21.07 8.47
C ILE A 401 -5.12 -19.90 7.80
N ARG A 402 -4.37 -19.09 7.09
CA ARG A 402 -4.94 -18.03 6.27
C ARG A 402 -4.80 -18.38 4.79
N PHE A 403 -5.86 -18.15 4.04
CA PHE A 403 -5.90 -18.36 2.61
C PHE A 403 -6.31 -17.04 1.94
N THR A 404 -5.40 -16.50 1.12
CA THR A 404 -5.62 -15.23 0.42
C THR A 404 -5.71 -15.49 -1.07
N VAL A 405 -6.78 -15.05 -1.69
CA VAL A 405 -6.98 -15.10 -3.14
C VAL A 405 -6.53 -13.77 -3.75
N THR A 406 -5.68 -13.84 -4.76
CA THR A 406 -5.17 -12.67 -5.48
C THR A 406 -5.37 -12.75 -6.99
N SER A 407 -5.83 -13.90 -7.51
CA SER A 407 -6.04 -14.12 -8.94
C SER A 407 -7.19 -15.10 -9.21
N GLN A 408 -7.61 -15.21 -10.48
CA GLN A 408 -8.73 -16.06 -10.90
C GLN A 408 -8.43 -17.58 -10.86
N VAL A 409 -7.21 -18.00 -10.56
CA VAL A 409 -6.76 -19.41 -10.65
C VAL A 409 -7.35 -20.31 -9.54
N TRP A 410 -7.96 -19.73 -8.51
CA TRP A 410 -8.45 -20.46 -7.32
C TRP A 410 -9.56 -21.51 -7.61
N LYS A 411 -10.34 -21.36 -8.69
CA LYS A 411 -11.43 -22.30 -9.02
C LYS A 411 -10.94 -23.71 -9.33
N HIS A 412 -9.76 -23.86 -9.91
CA HIS A 412 -9.14 -25.16 -10.16
C HIS A 412 -8.54 -25.78 -8.90
N PHE A 413 -8.10 -24.94 -7.98
CA PHE A 413 -7.48 -25.33 -6.73
C PHE A 413 -8.45 -26.00 -5.76
N LEU A 414 -9.69 -25.50 -5.64
CA LEU A 414 -10.72 -26.03 -4.75
C LEU A 414 -11.23 -27.42 -5.15
N LYS A 415 -11.32 -27.70 -6.46
CA LYS A 415 -11.81 -29.01 -6.92
C LYS A 415 -10.87 -30.18 -6.64
N GLY A 416 -9.56 -29.94 -6.57
CA GLY A 416 -8.56 -31.00 -6.41
C GLY A 416 -8.10 -31.25 -4.97
N CYS A 417 -8.00 -30.20 -4.13
CA CYS A 417 -7.23 -30.30 -2.88
C CYS A 417 -8.05 -30.53 -1.61
N LEU A 418 -9.24 -29.95 -1.50
CA LEU A 418 -10.08 -30.16 -0.29
C LEU A 418 -10.84 -31.49 -0.33
N LEU A 419 -11.33 -31.93 -1.50
CA LEU A 419 -12.09 -33.18 -1.64
C LEU A 419 -11.22 -34.43 -1.59
N GLU A 420 -9.96 -34.39 -2.08
CA GLU A 420 -9.07 -35.58 -2.03
C GLU A 420 -8.43 -35.80 -0.65
N GLN A 421 -8.33 -34.79 0.20
CA GLN A 421 -7.64 -34.92 1.49
C GLN A 421 -8.56 -35.29 2.67
N THR A 422 -9.84 -34.97 2.61
CA THR A 422 -10.83 -35.51 3.55
C THR A 422 -10.94 -37.04 3.44
N MET A 423 -10.78 -37.57 2.23
CA MET A 423 -10.76 -39.06 2.03
C MET A 423 -9.43 -39.73 2.40
N GLY A 424 -8.33 -38.97 2.49
CA GLY A 424 -7.00 -39.50 2.88
C GLY A 424 -6.75 -39.54 4.39
N CYS A 425 -7.41 -38.69 5.18
CA CYS A 425 -7.29 -38.70 6.65
C CYS A 425 -8.01 -39.90 7.32
N GLU A 426 -9.07 -40.41 6.70
CA GLU A 426 -9.80 -41.57 7.23
C GLU A 426 -9.07 -42.92 7.05
N ARG A 427 -8.06 -42.99 6.14
CA ARG A 427 -7.34 -44.23 5.85
C ARG A 427 -6.09 -44.48 6.68
N ASN A 428 -5.65 -43.57 7.53
CA ASN A 428 -4.42 -43.71 8.32
C ASN A 428 -4.64 -43.48 9.82
N ALA A 429 -5.80 -43.74 10.35
CA ALA A 429 -5.94 -43.91 11.80
C ALA A 429 -5.28 -45.23 12.20
N PRO A 430 -4.28 -45.29 13.09
CA PRO A 430 -3.77 -46.55 13.57
C PRO A 430 -4.88 -47.22 14.37
N GLN A 431 -5.23 -48.44 13.95
CA GLN A 431 -5.99 -49.34 14.82
C GLN A 431 -5.12 -49.64 16.05
N VAL A 432 -5.57 -49.21 17.21
CA VAL A 432 -5.14 -49.71 18.52
C VAL A 432 -6.22 -50.62 19.06
#